data_fa8afde596b8b3ba5c2db1e78bb4d9ca
#
_entry.id   fa8afde596b8b3ba5c2db1e78bb4d9ca
#
_cell.length_a   1.000
_cell.length_b   1.000
_cell.length_c   1.000
_cell.angle_alpha   90.00
_cell.angle_beta   90.00
_cell.angle_gamma   90.00
#
_symmetry.space_group_name_H-M   'P 1'
#
loop_
_entity.id
_entity.type
_entity.pdbx_description
1 polymer ?
#
loop_
_entity_poly.entity_id
_entity_poly.type
_entity_poly.pdbx_seq_one_letter_code
_entity_poly.pdbx_strand_id
1 'polypeptide(L)'
;RMRRLQWSKISESPELERFVIEKLGCHWNPDEIAGYLKRNKRRYPWYISKTAIYEWLKTVEGERYDIHLYSRRKGRRRKKTKGKRVVIPNRVDITRRFLGADNRSRYGHWEDDSIISKRGTRGGAKVAYERKARFIMARKVESMKPEEHAEAERDIFSRVKARSITRDNGFENRFHERVGVPSFFCRSYSAWQKGGVENANKMIR
;
A
#
# COMPACT_ATOMS: atom_id res chain seq x y z
N ARG A 1 -15.31 -14.41 24.82
CA ARG A 1 -15.35 -13.01 25.31
C ARG A 1 -16.59 -12.38 24.71
N MET A 2 -17.64 -12.12 25.51
CA MET A 2 -18.82 -11.35 25.07
C MET A 2 -18.33 -9.97 24.60
N ARG A 3 -18.64 -9.60 23.36
CA ARG A 3 -18.42 -8.26 22.85
C ARG A 3 -19.46 -7.35 23.52
N ARG A 4 -19.01 -6.31 24.20
CA ARG A 4 -19.92 -5.30 24.80
C ARG A 4 -20.62 -4.55 23.69
N LEU A 5 -21.93 -4.32 23.84
CA LEU A 5 -22.65 -3.25 23.13
C LEU A 5 -21.97 -1.93 23.51
N GLN A 6 -21.12 -1.43 22.66
CA GLN A 6 -20.34 -0.24 22.92
C GLN A 6 -20.95 0.90 22.12
N TRP A 7 -21.42 1.90 22.85
CA TRP A 7 -21.94 3.14 22.28
C TRP A 7 -20.92 3.75 21.29
N SER A 8 -21.39 4.17 20.13
CA SER A 8 -20.57 4.72 19.06
C SER A 8 -21.26 5.93 18.44
N LYS A 9 -20.49 7.00 18.20
CA LYS A 9 -20.97 8.16 17.43
C LYS A 9 -21.49 7.80 16.04
N ILE A 10 -21.04 6.69 15.48
CA ILE A 10 -21.52 6.22 14.17
C ILE A 10 -22.93 5.65 14.30
N SER A 11 -23.17 4.82 15.32
CA SER A 11 -24.49 4.21 15.56
C SER A 11 -25.57 5.22 15.96
N GLU A 12 -25.16 6.40 16.47
CA GLU A 12 -26.12 7.47 16.81
C GLU A 12 -26.61 8.27 15.62
N SER A 13 -25.84 8.33 14.53
CA SER A 13 -26.20 9.07 13.33
C SER A 13 -26.36 8.13 12.15
N PRO A 14 -27.59 7.75 11.77
CA PRO A 14 -27.84 6.86 10.64
C PRO A 14 -27.24 7.37 9.32
N GLU A 15 -27.15 8.70 9.17
CA GLU A 15 -26.55 9.31 7.99
C GLU A 15 -25.03 9.15 7.96
N LEU A 16 -24.37 9.33 9.11
CA LEU A 16 -22.92 9.10 9.24
C LEU A 16 -22.60 7.62 9.08
N GLU A 17 -23.39 6.74 9.66
CA GLU A 17 -23.22 5.29 9.50
C GLU A 17 -23.31 4.88 8.04
N ARG A 18 -24.36 5.32 7.33
CA ARG A 18 -24.53 5.05 5.88
C ARG A 18 -23.34 5.56 5.08
N PHE A 19 -22.88 6.77 5.37
CA PHE A 19 -21.70 7.34 4.71
C PHE A 19 -20.44 6.49 4.95
N VAL A 20 -20.17 6.09 6.18
CA VAL A 20 -19.02 5.27 6.55
C VAL A 20 -19.08 3.92 5.83
N ILE A 21 -20.26 3.26 5.83
CA ILE A 21 -20.47 1.96 5.16
C ILE A 21 -20.23 2.09 3.64
N GLU A 22 -20.80 3.12 3.00
CA GLU A 22 -20.59 3.39 1.57
C GLU A 22 -19.10 3.55 1.23
N LYS A 23 -18.37 4.33 2.02
CA LYS A 23 -16.94 4.57 1.75
C LYS A 23 -16.08 3.35 2.04
N LEU A 24 -16.40 2.56 3.05
CA LEU A 24 -15.76 1.26 3.28
C LEU A 24 -16.02 0.31 2.10
N GLY A 25 -17.25 0.27 1.58
CA GLY A 25 -17.60 -0.51 0.39
C GLY A 25 -16.84 -0.07 -0.86
N CYS A 26 -16.46 1.20 -0.94
CA CYS A 26 -15.56 1.75 -1.95
C CYS A 26 -14.07 1.53 -1.62
N HIS A 27 -13.74 0.66 -0.69
CA HIS A 27 -12.37 0.34 -0.23
C HIS A 27 -11.60 1.51 0.39
N TRP A 28 -12.29 2.54 0.87
CA TRP A 28 -11.64 3.59 1.65
C TRP A 28 -11.28 3.05 3.04
N ASN A 29 -10.09 3.40 3.51
CA ASN A 29 -9.72 3.08 4.88
C ASN A 29 -10.22 4.16 5.88
N PRO A 30 -10.29 3.84 7.18
CA PRO A 30 -10.75 4.79 8.20
C PRO A 30 -9.98 6.12 8.24
N ASP A 31 -8.69 6.13 7.90
CA ASP A 31 -7.89 7.37 7.81
C ASP A 31 -8.38 8.27 6.67
N GLU A 32 -8.70 7.68 5.53
CA GLU A 32 -9.22 8.41 4.36
C GLU A 32 -10.60 8.98 4.62
N ILE A 33 -11.49 8.18 5.23
CA ILE A 33 -12.84 8.61 5.61
C ILE A 33 -12.78 9.78 6.59
N ALA A 34 -12.03 9.63 7.67
CA ALA A 34 -11.88 10.69 8.68
C ALA A 34 -11.23 11.96 8.09
N GLY A 35 -10.21 11.78 7.25
CA GLY A 35 -9.54 12.88 6.56
C GLY A 35 -10.44 13.60 5.58
N TYR A 36 -11.29 12.88 4.86
CA TYR A 36 -12.27 13.46 3.94
C TYR A 36 -13.32 14.30 4.67
N LEU A 37 -13.92 13.77 5.72
CA LEU A 37 -14.89 14.51 6.55
C LEU A 37 -14.26 15.77 7.16
N LYS A 38 -13.03 15.67 7.66
CA LYS A 38 -12.30 16.83 8.21
C LYS A 38 -12.08 17.93 7.17
N ARG A 39 -11.79 17.61 5.92
CA ARG A 39 -11.59 18.59 4.85
C ARG A 39 -12.88 19.19 4.33
N ASN A 40 -13.97 18.43 4.39
CA ASN A 40 -15.27 18.84 3.83
C ASN A 40 -16.30 19.23 4.92
N LYS A 41 -15.87 19.88 5.98
CA LYS A 41 -16.72 20.28 7.12
C LYS A 41 -17.93 21.14 6.74
N ARG A 42 -17.84 21.91 5.65
CA ARG A 42 -18.96 22.74 5.17
C ARG A 42 -20.10 21.89 4.57
N ARG A 43 -19.75 20.74 4.00
CA ARG A 43 -20.70 19.82 3.35
C ARG A 43 -21.23 18.75 4.31
N TYR A 44 -20.39 18.32 5.26
CA TYR A 44 -20.70 17.26 6.20
C TYR A 44 -20.53 17.79 7.62
N PRO A 45 -21.61 17.84 8.42
CA PRO A 45 -21.57 18.38 9.77
C PRO A 45 -20.88 17.45 10.79
N TRP A 46 -20.51 16.24 10.34
CA TRP A 46 -19.95 15.22 11.21
C TRP A 46 -18.44 15.35 11.35
N TYR A 47 -17.96 15.15 12.56
CA TYR A 47 -16.56 14.95 12.85
C TYR A 47 -16.37 13.59 13.52
N ILE A 48 -15.57 12.72 12.88
CA ILE A 48 -15.21 11.42 13.42
C ILE A 48 -13.71 11.17 13.24
N SER A 49 -13.07 10.59 14.24
CA SER A 49 -11.67 10.17 14.14
C SER A 49 -11.56 8.78 13.53
N LYS A 50 -10.41 8.49 12.93
CA LYS A 50 -10.11 7.13 12.43
C LYS A 50 -10.24 6.07 13.53
N THR A 51 -9.79 6.40 14.74
CA THR A 51 -9.85 5.49 15.89
C THR A 51 -11.30 5.12 16.22
N ALA A 52 -12.22 6.09 16.18
CA ALA A 52 -13.63 5.81 16.42
C ALA A 52 -14.24 4.90 15.35
N ILE A 53 -13.83 5.02 14.09
CA ILE A 53 -14.26 4.11 13.03
C ILE A 53 -13.71 2.68 13.27
N TYR A 54 -12.43 2.55 13.65
CA TYR A 54 -11.85 1.25 13.99
C TYR A 54 -12.51 0.60 15.21
N GLU A 55 -12.88 1.40 16.24
CA GLU A 55 -13.58 0.86 17.41
C GLU A 55 -15.01 0.42 17.05
N TRP A 56 -15.72 1.21 16.24
CA TRP A 56 -17.04 0.82 15.75
C TRP A 56 -17.01 -0.49 14.96
N LEU A 57 -16.01 -0.70 14.09
CA LEU A 57 -15.84 -1.95 13.33
C LEU A 57 -15.62 -3.18 14.22
N LYS A 58 -15.26 -3.01 15.50
CA LYS A 58 -15.16 -4.10 16.47
C LYS A 58 -16.48 -4.39 17.18
N THR A 59 -17.50 -3.57 17.00
CA THR A 59 -18.85 -3.79 17.57
C THR A 59 -19.58 -4.87 16.76
N VAL A 60 -20.70 -5.36 17.34
CA VAL A 60 -21.58 -6.33 16.64
C VAL A 60 -22.14 -5.76 15.33
N GLU A 61 -22.46 -4.45 15.32
CA GLU A 61 -23.00 -3.75 14.15
C GLU A 61 -21.94 -3.55 13.06
N GLY A 62 -20.76 -3.12 13.45
CA GLY A 62 -19.65 -2.82 12.52
C GLY A 62 -18.93 -4.06 11.99
N GLU A 63 -18.96 -5.19 12.67
CA GLU A 63 -18.18 -6.39 12.33
C GLU A 63 -18.46 -6.91 10.91
N ARG A 64 -19.70 -6.79 10.44
CA ARG A 64 -20.09 -7.19 9.07
C ARG A 64 -19.41 -6.39 7.98
N TYR A 65 -18.92 -5.19 8.30
CA TYR A 65 -18.23 -4.27 7.39
C TYR A 65 -16.71 -4.35 7.51
N ASP A 66 -16.17 -5.07 8.49
CA ASP A 66 -14.73 -5.28 8.69
C ASP A 66 -14.08 -6.05 7.53
N ILE A 67 -14.89 -6.78 6.74
CA ILE A 67 -14.43 -7.47 5.52
C ILE A 67 -13.89 -6.50 4.47
N HIS A 68 -14.35 -5.25 4.47
CA HIS A 68 -13.86 -4.20 3.57
C HIS A 68 -12.50 -3.64 4.01
N LEU A 69 -12.15 -3.82 5.26
CA LEU A 69 -10.80 -3.61 5.74
C LEU A 69 -10.03 -4.90 5.54
N TYR A 70 -8.97 -4.86 4.75
CA TYR A 70 -8.10 -6.01 4.55
C TYR A 70 -7.57 -6.53 5.89
N SER A 71 -8.36 -7.38 6.53
CA SER A 71 -7.95 -8.14 7.69
C SER A 71 -6.89 -9.14 7.25
N ARG A 72 -5.67 -8.91 7.70
CA ARG A 72 -4.53 -9.76 7.44
C ARG A 72 -4.80 -11.15 7.99
N ARG A 73 -5.25 -12.10 7.18
CA ARG A 73 -5.18 -13.51 7.56
C ARG A 73 -3.72 -13.83 7.83
N LYS A 74 -3.38 -14.04 9.10
CA LYS A 74 -2.05 -14.51 9.52
C LYS A 74 -1.81 -15.87 8.86
N GLY A 75 -1.22 -15.86 7.67
CA GLY A 75 -0.81 -17.08 7.00
C GLY A 75 0.25 -17.80 7.84
N ARG A 76 0.15 -19.14 7.88
CA ARG A 76 1.13 -20.01 8.55
C ARG A 76 2.54 -19.65 8.10
N ARG A 77 3.44 -19.30 9.04
CA ARG A 77 4.85 -19.00 8.75
C ARG A 77 5.48 -20.18 8.01
N ARG A 78 5.76 -20.03 6.73
CA ARG A 78 6.58 -20.99 5.98
C ARG A 78 8.02 -20.94 6.49
N LYS A 79 8.63 -22.12 6.74
CA LYS A 79 10.08 -22.22 7.01
C LYS A 79 10.82 -21.58 5.82
N LYS A 80 11.65 -20.58 6.11
CA LYS A 80 12.48 -19.92 5.10
C LYS A 80 13.56 -20.89 4.64
N THR A 81 13.51 -21.33 3.38
CA THR A 81 14.67 -21.89 2.70
C THR A 81 15.70 -20.78 2.52
N LYS A 82 16.96 -21.04 2.89
CA LYS A 82 18.06 -20.12 2.64
C LYS A 82 18.28 -20.03 1.13
N GLY A 83 17.64 -19.07 0.47
CA GLY A 83 17.89 -18.77 -0.95
C GLY A 83 19.30 -18.21 -1.14
N LYS A 84 19.90 -18.41 -2.33
CA LYS A 84 21.15 -17.78 -2.72
C LYS A 84 21.00 -16.26 -2.58
N ARG A 85 22.02 -15.60 -2.02
CA ARG A 85 22.03 -14.14 -1.84
C ARG A 85 22.03 -13.48 -3.22
N VAL A 86 20.99 -12.74 -3.52
CA VAL A 86 20.90 -11.96 -4.76
C VAL A 86 21.84 -10.77 -4.64
N VAL A 87 22.72 -10.61 -5.62
CA VAL A 87 23.57 -9.43 -5.74
C VAL A 87 22.92 -8.44 -6.71
N ILE A 88 22.54 -7.28 -6.20
CA ILE A 88 22.04 -6.16 -6.98
C ILE A 88 23.21 -5.18 -7.13
N PRO A 89 23.68 -4.91 -8.36
CA PRO A 89 24.81 -4.00 -8.58
C PRO A 89 24.42 -2.57 -8.17
N ASN A 90 25.40 -1.78 -7.75
CA ASN A 90 25.29 -0.34 -7.43
C ASN A 90 24.12 0.02 -6.50
N ARG A 91 23.79 -0.88 -5.59
CA ARG A 91 22.70 -0.73 -4.64
C ARG A 91 22.96 0.41 -3.65
N VAL A 92 22.05 1.38 -3.57
CA VAL A 92 22.08 2.48 -2.58
C VAL A 92 21.14 2.13 -1.42
N ASP A 93 21.65 2.18 -0.18
CA ASP A 93 20.84 1.90 1.02
C ASP A 93 19.77 2.99 1.24
N ILE A 94 18.65 2.59 1.79
CA ILE A 94 17.50 3.46 2.06
C ILE A 94 17.82 4.65 2.98
N THR A 95 18.87 4.56 3.79
CA THR A 95 19.30 5.66 4.66
C THR A 95 19.76 6.90 3.87
N ARG A 96 20.13 6.72 2.61
CA ARG A 96 20.48 7.81 1.70
C ARG A 96 19.29 8.36 0.93
N ARG A 97 18.08 7.88 1.23
CA ARG A 97 16.86 8.34 0.56
C ARG A 97 16.59 9.81 0.89
N PHE A 98 16.01 10.51 -0.07
CA PHE A 98 15.67 11.93 0.09
C PHE A 98 14.68 12.15 1.24
N LEU A 99 14.92 13.16 2.06
CA LEU A 99 14.06 13.54 3.19
C LEU A 99 12.60 13.78 2.76
N GLY A 100 12.39 14.36 1.56
CA GLY A 100 11.05 14.54 1.00
C GLY A 100 10.29 13.24 0.74
N ALA A 101 11.00 12.11 0.55
CA ALA A 101 10.40 10.79 0.49
C ALA A 101 10.03 10.28 1.89
N ASP A 102 10.87 10.51 2.91
CA ASP A 102 10.64 10.02 4.26
C ASP A 102 9.43 10.67 4.91
N ASN A 103 9.35 11.99 4.88
CA ASN A 103 8.26 12.78 5.46
C ASN A 103 7.06 12.98 4.53
N ARG A 104 7.10 12.39 3.31
CA ARG A 104 6.04 12.51 2.29
C ARG A 104 5.67 13.96 1.94
N SER A 105 6.62 14.87 2.06
CA SER A 105 6.37 16.31 1.80
C SER A 105 6.32 16.65 0.32
N ARG A 106 7.00 15.88 -0.53
CA ARG A 106 7.11 16.13 -1.98
C ARG A 106 6.52 15.00 -2.81
N TYR A 107 5.94 15.35 -3.96
CA TYR A 107 5.49 14.39 -4.97
C TYR A 107 6.67 13.80 -5.76
N GLY A 108 6.45 12.61 -6.32
CA GLY A 108 7.38 11.92 -7.20
C GLY A 108 8.30 10.93 -6.49
N HIS A 109 8.04 10.63 -5.23
CA HIS A 109 8.73 9.57 -4.49
C HIS A 109 7.86 8.31 -4.45
N TRP A 110 8.35 7.24 -5.05
CA TRP A 110 7.59 6.02 -5.28
C TRP A 110 8.11 4.85 -4.44
N GLU A 111 7.24 3.94 -4.11
CA GLU A 111 7.55 2.60 -3.63
C GLU A 111 7.16 1.63 -4.72
N ASP A 112 7.99 0.66 -5.02
CA ASP A 112 7.67 -0.37 -5.98
C ASP A 112 7.62 -1.76 -5.34
N ASP A 113 6.82 -2.62 -5.95
CA ASP A 113 6.71 -4.03 -5.60
C ASP A 113 6.18 -4.84 -6.78
N SER A 114 6.24 -6.15 -6.65
CA SER A 114 5.74 -7.07 -7.67
C SER A 114 4.64 -7.96 -7.10
N ILE A 115 3.50 -8.01 -7.79
CA ILE A 115 2.45 -8.98 -7.51
C ILE A 115 2.71 -10.19 -8.41
N ILE A 116 2.89 -11.35 -7.80
CA ILE A 116 3.02 -12.63 -8.51
C ILE A 116 1.64 -13.25 -8.65
N SER A 117 1.33 -13.75 -9.82
CA SER A 117 0.10 -14.47 -10.12
C SER A 117 -0.05 -15.73 -9.25
N LYS A 118 -1.27 -16.28 -9.19
CA LYS A 118 -1.56 -17.52 -8.47
C LYS A 118 -0.64 -18.65 -8.96
N ARG A 119 -0.29 -19.55 -8.03
CA ARG A 119 0.56 -20.72 -8.33
C ARG A 119 -0.05 -21.52 -9.49
N GLY A 120 0.77 -21.78 -10.53
CA GLY A 120 0.33 -22.44 -11.76
C GLY A 120 0.03 -21.51 -12.93
N THR A 121 -0.06 -20.18 -12.71
CA THR A 121 -0.14 -19.18 -13.77
C THR A 121 1.21 -18.45 -13.93
N ARG A 122 1.53 -18.02 -15.15
CA ARG A 122 2.73 -17.23 -15.42
C ARG A 122 2.43 -15.74 -15.30
N GLY A 123 3.49 -14.94 -15.00
CA GLY A 123 3.42 -13.50 -14.98
C GLY A 123 2.97 -12.92 -13.65
N GLY A 124 2.62 -11.65 -13.70
CA GLY A 124 2.24 -10.86 -12.55
C GLY A 124 1.99 -9.40 -12.91
N ALA A 125 2.18 -8.52 -11.95
CA ALA A 125 2.14 -7.07 -12.17
C ALA A 125 3.27 -6.38 -11.42
N LYS A 126 3.92 -5.41 -12.07
CA LYS A 126 4.77 -4.44 -11.41
C LYS A 126 3.88 -3.30 -10.92
N VAL A 127 3.97 -2.98 -9.65
CA VAL A 127 3.14 -1.97 -8.99
C VAL A 127 4.01 -0.86 -8.45
N ALA A 128 3.65 0.37 -8.74
CA ALA A 128 4.28 1.58 -8.22
C ALA A 128 3.25 2.39 -7.41
N TYR A 129 3.63 2.78 -6.20
CA TYR A 129 2.81 3.55 -5.26
C TYR A 129 3.48 4.88 -4.96
N GLU A 130 2.81 6.00 -5.26
CA GLU A 130 3.30 7.35 -4.94
C GLU A 130 3.06 7.68 -3.47
N ARG A 131 4.12 8.03 -2.74
CA ARG A 131 4.10 8.11 -1.27
C ARG A 131 3.25 9.26 -0.71
N LYS A 132 3.17 10.40 -1.41
CA LYS A 132 2.42 11.58 -0.96
C LYS A 132 0.97 11.54 -1.44
N ALA A 133 0.75 11.35 -2.73
CA ALA A 133 -0.59 11.31 -3.33
C ALA A 133 -1.33 10.01 -3.04
N ARG A 134 -0.60 8.94 -2.66
CA ARG A 134 -1.13 7.56 -2.53
C ARG A 134 -1.69 7.02 -3.84
N PHE A 135 -1.20 7.54 -4.95
CA PHE A 135 -1.57 7.13 -6.29
C PHE A 135 -0.87 5.82 -6.67
N ILE A 136 -1.60 4.95 -7.35
CA ILE A 136 -1.11 3.62 -7.73
C ILE A 136 -1.07 3.54 -9.25
N MET A 137 0.04 3.02 -9.77
CA MET A 137 0.16 2.57 -11.15
C MET A 137 0.57 1.11 -11.17
N ALA A 138 0.04 0.34 -12.12
CA ALA A 138 0.41 -1.05 -12.29
C ALA A 138 0.60 -1.38 -13.77
N ARG A 139 1.54 -2.25 -14.06
CA ARG A 139 1.80 -2.80 -15.39
C ARG A 139 1.91 -4.31 -15.32
N LYS A 140 1.20 -5.01 -16.21
CA LYS A 140 1.32 -6.45 -16.35
C LYS A 140 2.73 -6.83 -16.80
N VAL A 141 3.27 -7.90 -16.26
CA VAL A 141 4.51 -8.56 -16.68
C VAL A 141 4.25 -10.03 -16.93
N GLU A 142 4.85 -10.59 -17.98
CA GLU A 142 4.62 -11.98 -18.37
C GLU A 142 5.51 -12.96 -17.58
N SER A 143 6.62 -12.46 -17.02
CA SER A 143 7.51 -13.25 -16.18
C SER A 143 8.16 -12.42 -15.08
N MET A 144 8.88 -13.08 -14.17
CA MET A 144 9.68 -12.44 -13.12
C MET A 144 11.11 -12.10 -13.55
N LYS A 145 11.37 -12.03 -14.86
CA LYS A 145 12.69 -11.67 -15.37
C LYS A 145 13.00 -10.20 -15.10
N PRO A 146 14.22 -9.85 -14.65
CA PRO A 146 14.59 -8.46 -14.35
C PRO A 146 14.44 -7.50 -15.53
N GLU A 147 14.63 -8.00 -16.76
CA GLU A 147 14.49 -7.22 -17.99
C GLU A 147 13.07 -6.70 -18.16
N GLU A 148 12.07 -7.58 -18.01
CA GLU A 148 10.65 -7.24 -18.14
C GLU A 148 10.20 -6.29 -17.06
N HIS A 149 10.71 -6.47 -15.84
CA HIS A 149 10.41 -5.56 -14.73
C HIS A 149 10.98 -4.17 -14.97
N ALA A 150 12.23 -4.07 -15.45
CA ALA A 150 12.85 -2.78 -15.78
C ALA A 150 12.11 -2.07 -16.94
N GLU A 151 11.59 -2.82 -17.90
CA GLU A 151 10.80 -2.28 -19.00
C GLU A 151 9.43 -1.80 -18.54
N ALA A 152 8.73 -2.59 -17.74
CA ALA A 152 7.45 -2.21 -17.14
C ALA A 152 7.57 -0.94 -16.30
N GLU A 153 8.65 -0.81 -15.54
CA GLU A 153 8.93 0.39 -14.76
C GLU A 153 9.25 1.60 -15.62
N ARG A 154 10.04 1.45 -16.69
CA ARG A 154 10.27 2.55 -17.63
C ARG A 154 8.96 3.07 -18.23
N ASP A 155 8.06 2.17 -18.61
CA ASP A 155 6.75 2.56 -19.11
C ASP A 155 5.92 3.31 -18.05
N ILE A 156 5.88 2.83 -16.81
CA ILE A 156 5.21 3.50 -15.69
C ILE A 156 5.79 4.91 -15.49
N PHE A 157 7.11 5.01 -15.35
CA PHE A 157 7.77 6.26 -14.95
C PHE A 157 7.99 7.25 -16.12
N SER A 158 7.78 6.82 -17.38
CA SER A 158 7.69 7.75 -18.51
C SER A 158 6.44 8.63 -18.48
N ARG A 159 5.40 8.18 -17.79
CA ARG A 159 4.07 8.86 -17.74
C ARG A 159 3.91 9.79 -16.54
N VAL A 160 4.83 9.73 -15.58
CA VAL A 160 4.72 10.46 -14.31
C VAL A 160 6.06 11.03 -13.86
N LYS A 161 5.99 12.05 -13.02
CA LYS A 161 7.20 12.59 -12.41
C LYS A 161 7.74 11.63 -11.37
N ALA A 162 8.92 11.05 -11.61
CA ALA A 162 9.62 10.20 -10.67
C ALA A 162 10.92 10.85 -10.21
N ARG A 163 11.06 11.07 -8.92
CA ARG A 163 12.27 11.64 -8.27
C ARG A 163 13.10 10.54 -7.62
N SER A 164 12.46 9.52 -7.09
CA SER A 164 13.12 8.34 -6.52
C SER A 164 12.16 7.18 -6.40
N ILE A 165 12.73 5.98 -6.34
CA ILE A 165 12.01 4.73 -6.15
C ILE A 165 12.60 4.01 -4.93
N THR A 166 11.74 3.55 -4.03
CA THR A 166 12.12 2.69 -2.90
C THR A 166 11.78 1.25 -3.23
N ARG A 167 12.79 0.36 -3.19
CA ARG A 167 12.74 -1.02 -3.63
C ARG A 167 13.08 -2.00 -2.52
N ASP A 168 12.66 -3.24 -2.66
CA ASP A 168 13.22 -4.34 -1.89
C ASP A 168 14.48 -4.94 -2.57
N ASN A 169 15.02 -5.99 -1.95
CA ASN A 169 16.21 -6.68 -2.47
C ASN A 169 15.82 -7.89 -3.35
N GLY A 170 14.70 -7.82 -4.06
CA GLY A 170 14.25 -8.85 -4.99
C GLY A 170 15.14 -8.93 -6.23
N PHE A 171 15.28 -10.14 -6.80
CA PHE A 171 16.09 -10.38 -8.00
C PHE A 171 15.59 -9.59 -9.22
N GLU A 172 14.29 -9.37 -9.31
CA GLU A 172 13.62 -8.60 -10.35
C GLU A 172 14.13 -7.15 -10.44
N ASN A 173 14.69 -6.62 -9.35
CA ASN A 173 15.22 -5.25 -9.27
C ASN A 173 16.69 -5.16 -9.72
N ARG A 174 17.28 -6.22 -10.28
CA ARG A 174 18.69 -6.25 -10.67
C ARG A 174 19.08 -5.18 -11.68
N PHE A 175 18.17 -4.83 -12.57
CA PHE A 175 18.40 -3.83 -13.62
C PHE A 175 17.77 -2.47 -13.31
N HIS A 176 17.65 -2.12 -12.03
CA HIS A 176 17.07 -0.87 -11.57
C HIS A 176 17.68 0.38 -12.21
N GLU A 177 18.96 0.34 -12.58
CA GLU A 177 19.67 1.47 -13.22
C GLU A 177 19.10 1.80 -14.60
N ARG A 178 18.58 0.79 -15.33
CA ARG A 178 17.96 0.99 -16.66
C ARG A 178 16.68 1.83 -16.61
N VAL A 179 16.11 2.02 -15.43
CA VAL A 179 14.90 2.84 -15.25
C VAL A 179 15.20 4.34 -15.28
N GLY A 180 16.45 4.72 -15.03
CA GLY A 180 16.89 6.13 -15.07
C GLY A 180 16.39 6.97 -13.89
N VAL A 181 15.84 6.36 -12.85
CA VAL A 181 15.35 7.03 -11.64
C VAL A 181 16.16 6.57 -10.42
N PRO A 182 16.63 7.49 -9.56
CA PRO A 182 17.37 7.14 -8.34
C PRO A 182 16.63 6.11 -7.51
N SER A 183 17.32 4.99 -7.18
CA SER A 183 16.74 3.84 -6.50
C SER A 183 17.37 3.65 -5.12
N PHE A 184 16.53 3.47 -4.10
CA PHE A 184 16.93 3.24 -2.71
C PHE A 184 16.37 1.91 -2.23
N PHE A 185 17.23 1.07 -1.67
CA PHE A 185 16.87 -0.30 -1.32
C PHE A 185 16.63 -0.45 0.18
N CYS A 186 15.51 -1.06 0.50
CA CYS A 186 15.14 -1.39 1.87
C CYS A 186 16.15 -2.32 2.52
N ARG A 187 16.27 -2.22 3.84
CA ARG A 187 17.06 -3.19 4.62
C ARG A 187 16.33 -4.53 4.67
N SER A 188 17.08 -5.59 4.74
CA SER A 188 16.52 -6.92 4.90
C SER A 188 15.64 -6.99 6.15
N TYR A 189 14.51 -7.68 6.05
CA TYR A 189 13.52 -7.84 7.14
C TYR A 189 12.83 -6.56 7.62
N SER A 190 12.87 -5.48 6.83
CA SER A 190 12.33 -4.17 7.17
C SER A 190 11.12 -3.81 6.28
N ALA A 191 10.09 -4.65 6.30
CA ALA A 191 8.89 -4.51 5.47
C ALA A 191 8.18 -3.15 5.64
N TRP A 192 8.25 -2.55 6.84
CA TRP A 192 7.66 -1.24 7.13
C TRP A 192 8.20 -0.09 6.27
N GLN A 193 9.40 -0.26 5.69
CA GLN A 193 10.05 0.78 4.88
C GLN A 193 9.34 1.02 3.54
N LYS A 194 8.51 0.07 3.07
CA LYS A 194 7.65 0.20 1.89
C LYS A 194 6.21 -0.25 2.16
N GLY A 195 5.68 0.09 3.33
CA GLY A 195 4.33 -0.29 3.74
C GLY A 195 3.21 0.27 2.87
N GLY A 196 3.45 1.35 2.12
CA GLY A 196 2.48 1.94 1.20
C GLY A 196 2.14 1.00 0.05
N VAL A 197 3.14 0.52 -0.67
CA VAL A 197 2.93 -0.41 -1.79
C VAL A 197 2.43 -1.77 -1.33
N GLU A 198 2.84 -2.23 -0.13
CA GLU A 198 2.30 -3.47 0.43
C GLU A 198 0.79 -3.37 0.67
N ASN A 199 0.31 -2.22 1.15
CA ASN A 199 -1.12 -1.98 1.32
C ASN A 199 -1.84 -1.87 -0.04
N ALA A 200 -1.25 -1.17 -1.01
CA ALA A 200 -1.76 -1.08 -2.37
C ALA A 200 -1.92 -2.48 -2.99
N ASN A 201 -0.92 -3.34 -2.86
CA ASN A 201 -0.96 -4.71 -3.37
C ASN A 201 -2.07 -5.57 -2.75
N LYS A 202 -2.47 -5.28 -1.51
CA LYS A 202 -3.62 -5.96 -0.88
C LYS A 202 -4.95 -5.51 -1.48
N MET A 203 -5.04 -4.26 -1.90
CA MET A 203 -6.26 -3.71 -2.52
C MET A 203 -6.43 -4.18 -3.97
N ILE A 204 -5.31 -4.48 -4.66
CA ILE A 204 -5.32 -4.96 -6.05
C ILE A 204 -5.66 -6.46 -6.13
N ARG A 205 -5.31 -7.25 -5.11
CA ARG A 205 -5.54 -8.72 -5.06
C ARG A 205 -6.98 -9.06 -4.69
#